data_5e2568208f631ab4d29b8665625ad0ad
#
_entry.id   5e2568208f631ab4d29b8665625ad0ad
#
_cell.length_a   1.000
_cell.length_b   1.000
_cell.length_c   1.000
_cell.angle_alpha   90.00
_cell.angle_beta   90.00
_cell.angle_gamma   90.00
#
_symmetry.space_group_name_H-M   'P 1'
#
loop_
_entity.id
_entity.type
_entity.pdbx_description
1 polymer ?
#
loop_
_entity_poly.entity_id
_entity_poly.type
_entity_poly.pdbx_seq_one_letter_code
_entity_poly.pdbx_strand_id
1 'polypeptide(L)'
;MSINLGFKRLLSYLSLTGLLLASMAWANPAPNVTLTFEVNMGDLKIGKGIDKLQHDLSVYTLSSKIIPKGLASLFLSKIERESKGSIVLEGLRPDYFSETGNKKKGSREATFDWVNNQLTLVTKNGRETLPLTIFSADQATLPYLFSFQAKLPDTSSIHITDGRRLKLYKYQRQEDDVLTTAIGEVRVAHFKKIIKNENDRQFEFWLSYEHNFLPVKLKFVDKKGNVIQSTVTSVTTD
;
A
#
# COMPACT_ATOMS: atom_id res chain seq x y z
N MET A 1 79.09 -6.83 -44.80
CA MET A 1 77.99 -5.98 -45.33
C MET A 1 76.70 -6.76 -45.08
N SER A 2 76.13 -6.58 -43.91
CA SER A 2 74.98 -7.38 -43.38
C SER A 2 73.89 -6.40 -42.90
N ILE A 3 72.76 -6.51 -43.48
CA ILE A 3 71.58 -5.71 -43.21
C ILE A 3 70.74 -6.48 -42.16
N ASN A 4 70.60 -5.86 -40.99
CA ASN A 4 69.72 -6.38 -39.94
C ASN A 4 68.33 -5.76 -40.03
N LEU A 5 67.32 -6.56 -40.38
CA LEU A 5 65.93 -6.17 -40.32
C LEU A 5 65.37 -6.38 -38.91
N GLY A 6 65.10 -5.30 -38.21
CA GLY A 6 64.42 -5.33 -36.93
C GLY A 6 62.91 -5.51 -37.08
N PHE A 7 62.40 -6.63 -36.61
CA PHE A 7 60.96 -6.93 -36.53
C PHE A 7 60.37 -6.26 -35.31
N LYS A 8 59.67 -5.11 -35.52
CA LYS A 8 58.85 -4.50 -34.47
C LYS A 8 57.51 -5.25 -34.33
N ARG A 9 57.37 -5.97 -33.21
CA ARG A 9 56.10 -6.56 -32.79
C ARG A 9 55.16 -5.43 -32.32
N LEU A 10 54.07 -5.18 -33.05
CA LEU A 10 52.94 -4.39 -32.60
C LEU A 10 52.06 -5.27 -31.66
N LEU A 11 52.11 -4.97 -30.37
CA LEU A 11 51.12 -5.53 -29.44
C LEU A 11 49.80 -4.72 -29.56
N SER A 12 48.78 -5.33 -30.15
CA SER A 12 47.44 -4.81 -30.16
C SER A 12 46.81 -5.05 -28.75
N TYR A 13 46.63 -3.98 -27.99
CA TYR A 13 45.81 -4.02 -26.80
C TYR A 13 44.33 -4.06 -27.21
N LEU A 14 43.74 -5.22 -27.13
CA LEU A 14 42.30 -5.41 -27.22
C LEU A 14 41.69 -4.98 -25.90
N SER A 15 41.23 -3.73 -25.80
CA SER A 15 40.49 -3.23 -24.66
C SER A 15 39.08 -3.83 -24.71
N LEU A 16 38.88 -4.88 -23.88
CA LEU A 16 37.59 -5.51 -23.59
C LEU A 16 36.78 -4.55 -22.71
N THR A 17 36.06 -3.63 -23.28
CA THR A 17 35.06 -2.80 -22.60
C THR A 17 33.88 -3.73 -22.26
N GLY A 18 33.93 -4.30 -21.06
CA GLY A 18 32.78 -4.99 -20.47
C GLY A 18 31.63 -4.01 -20.28
N LEU A 19 30.62 -4.13 -21.13
CA LEU A 19 29.33 -3.45 -20.95
C LEU A 19 28.67 -4.05 -19.71
N LEU A 20 28.79 -3.37 -18.57
CA LEU A 20 28.00 -3.66 -17.37
C LEU A 20 26.54 -3.32 -17.71
N LEU A 21 25.80 -4.32 -18.19
CA LEU A 21 24.34 -4.28 -18.20
C LEU A 21 23.90 -4.28 -16.73
N ALA A 22 23.71 -3.08 -16.18
CA ALA A 22 22.99 -2.92 -14.93
C ALA A 22 21.59 -3.48 -15.19
N SER A 23 21.35 -4.71 -14.75
CA SER A 23 20.00 -5.26 -14.68
C SER A 23 19.20 -4.33 -13.77
N MET A 24 18.37 -3.47 -14.37
CA MET A 24 17.34 -2.77 -13.62
C MET A 24 16.46 -3.88 -13.02
N ALA A 25 16.60 -4.11 -11.74
CA ALA A 25 15.70 -4.96 -10.99
C ALA A 25 14.33 -4.26 -11.04
N TRP A 26 13.52 -4.64 -12.02
CA TRP A 26 12.12 -4.25 -12.06
C TRP A 26 11.46 -4.86 -10.83
N ALA A 27 10.73 -4.05 -10.09
CA ALA A 27 9.85 -4.59 -9.06
C ALA A 27 8.99 -5.66 -9.72
N ASN A 28 8.91 -6.82 -9.10
CA ASN A 28 7.89 -7.79 -9.50
C ASN A 28 6.58 -7.29 -8.88
N PRO A 29 5.67 -6.67 -9.66
CA PRO A 29 4.46 -6.09 -9.11
C PRO A 29 3.61 -7.16 -8.44
N ALA A 30 2.82 -6.77 -7.44
CA ALA A 30 1.83 -7.66 -6.87
C ALA A 30 0.89 -8.18 -7.97
N PRO A 31 0.51 -9.46 -7.96
CA PRO A 31 -0.45 -10.00 -8.94
C PRO A 31 -1.85 -9.44 -8.69
N ASN A 32 -2.76 -9.67 -9.63
CA ASN A 32 -4.19 -9.57 -9.38
C ASN A 32 -4.55 -10.53 -8.25
N VAL A 33 -5.17 -10.02 -7.19
CA VAL A 33 -5.28 -10.80 -5.95
C VAL A 33 -6.55 -10.47 -5.18
N THR A 34 -7.10 -11.50 -4.54
CA THR A 34 -8.12 -11.36 -3.51
C THR A 34 -7.53 -11.79 -2.17
N LEU A 35 -7.46 -10.86 -1.22
CA LEU A 35 -7.07 -11.11 0.16
C LEU A 35 -8.31 -11.24 1.03
N THR A 36 -8.37 -12.28 1.85
CA THR A 36 -9.40 -12.42 2.88
C THR A 36 -8.77 -12.25 4.25
N PHE A 37 -9.43 -11.51 5.11
CA PHE A 37 -8.98 -11.22 6.48
C PHE A 37 -10.02 -11.66 7.51
N GLU A 38 -9.55 -12.17 8.62
CA GLU A 38 -10.31 -12.21 9.85
C GLU A 38 -10.18 -10.84 10.55
N VAL A 39 -11.29 -10.28 11.03
CA VAL A 39 -11.32 -8.99 11.72
C VAL A 39 -11.69 -9.19 13.16
N ASN A 40 -10.81 -8.75 14.06
CA ASN A 40 -10.96 -8.87 15.51
C ASN A 40 -10.98 -7.50 16.19
N MET A 41 -11.68 -7.38 17.30
CA MET A 41 -11.61 -6.26 18.24
C MET A 41 -11.16 -6.82 19.60
N GLY A 42 -9.90 -6.55 19.98
CA GLY A 42 -9.26 -7.34 21.04
C GLY A 42 -9.25 -8.82 20.63
N ASP A 43 -9.71 -9.69 21.55
CA ASP A 43 -9.81 -11.13 21.30
C ASP A 43 -11.12 -11.57 20.62
N LEU A 44 -12.06 -10.62 20.42
CA LEU A 44 -13.37 -10.94 19.85
C LEU A 44 -13.33 -10.85 18.33
N LYS A 45 -13.65 -11.94 17.64
CA LYS A 45 -13.89 -11.96 16.20
C LYS A 45 -15.17 -11.21 15.87
N ILE A 46 -15.03 -10.09 15.14
CA ILE A 46 -16.14 -9.20 14.83
C ILE A 46 -16.55 -9.25 13.34
N GLY A 47 -15.75 -9.85 12.47
CA GLY A 47 -16.10 -9.88 11.06
C GLY A 47 -15.07 -10.51 10.14
N LYS A 48 -15.26 -10.23 8.84
CA LYS A 48 -14.42 -10.64 7.73
C LYS A 48 -14.10 -9.40 6.88
N GLY A 49 -12.84 -9.27 6.48
CA GLY A 49 -12.38 -8.35 5.44
C GLY A 49 -12.20 -9.09 4.12
N ILE A 50 -12.49 -8.42 2.99
CA ILE A 50 -12.19 -8.91 1.65
C ILE A 50 -11.67 -7.73 0.86
N ASP A 51 -10.42 -7.81 0.41
CA ASP A 51 -9.82 -6.83 -0.47
C ASP A 51 -9.51 -7.51 -1.82
N LYS A 52 -9.93 -6.87 -2.91
CA LYS A 52 -9.64 -7.32 -4.28
C LYS A 52 -8.87 -6.23 -5.01
N LEU A 53 -7.63 -6.52 -5.37
CA LEU A 53 -6.76 -5.68 -6.19
C LEU A 53 -6.70 -6.25 -7.59
N GLN A 54 -7.05 -5.45 -8.59
CA GLN A 54 -6.98 -5.78 -10.01
C GLN A 54 -6.25 -4.66 -10.76
N HIS A 55 -5.42 -5.02 -11.72
CA HIS A 55 -4.66 -4.07 -12.53
C HIS A 55 -4.18 -4.68 -13.84
N ASP A 56 -3.80 -3.82 -14.79
CA ASP A 56 -3.14 -4.16 -16.06
C ASP A 56 -1.71 -3.57 -16.15
N LEU A 57 -1.10 -3.25 -14.99
CA LEU A 57 0.18 -2.56 -14.82
C LEU A 57 0.17 -1.05 -15.13
N SER A 58 -0.90 -0.50 -15.67
CA SER A 58 -1.05 0.94 -15.90
C SER A 58 -2.12 1.57 -15.02
N VAL A 59 -3.26 0.90 -14.89
CA VAL A 59 -4.37 1.31 -14.04
C VAL A 59 -4.73 0.21 -13.05
N TYR A 60 -5.31 0.60 -11.92
CA TYR A 60 -5.76 -0.34 -10.90
C TYR A 60 -7.20 -0.06 -10.43
N THR A 61 -7.81 -1.09 -9.91
CA THR A 61 -9.03 -1.02 -9.10
C THR A 61 -8.80 -1.82 -7.82
N LEU A 62 -9.00 -1.19 -6.68
CA LEU A 62 -8.96 -1.83 -5.37
C LEU A 62 -10.33 -1.70 -4.71
N SER A 63 -10.99 -2.82 -4.45
CA SER A 63 -12.21 -2.88 -3.66
C SER A 63 -11.92 -3.50 -2.29
N SER A 64 -12.45 -2.90 -1.22
CA SER A 64 -12.28 -3.38 0.15
C SER A 64 -13.65 -3.45 0.83
N LYS A 65 -13.96 -4.60 1.42
CA LYS A 65 -15.24 -4.85 2.12
C LYS A 65 -14.96 -5.34 3.52
N ILE A 66 -15.56 -4.70 4.51
CA ILE A 66 -15.56 -5.17 5.90
C ILE A 66 -16.99 -5.58 6.24
N ILE A 67 -17.18 -6.88 6.51
CA ILE A 67 -18.48 -7.51 6.73
C ILE A 67 -18.52 -7.98 8.19
N PRO A 68 -19.28 -7.30 9.07
CA PRO A 68 -19.49 -7.75 10.45
C PRO A 68 -20.16 -9.12 10.50
N LYS A 69 -19.82 -9.94 11.49
CA LYS A 69 -20.41 -11.27 11.72
C LYS A 69 -20.86 -11.45 13.16
N GLY A 70 -21.75 -12.42 13.38
CA GLY A 70 -22.27 -12.74 14.70
C GLY A 70 -22.94 -11.54 15.37
N LEU A 71 -22.79 -11.39 16.67
CA LEU A 71 -23.37 -10.29 17.45
C LEU A 71 -22.91 -8.90 16.98
N ALA A 72 -21.69 -8.79 16.42
CA ALA A 72 -21.18 -7.54 15.91
C ALA A 72 -22.03 -6.97 14.75
N SER A 73 -22.72 -7.81 13.97
CA SER A 73 -23.59 -7.38 12.88
C SER A 73 -24.83 -6.60 13.34
N LEU A 74 -25.22 -6.70 14.60
CA LEU A 74 -26.31 -5.93 15.19
C LEU A 74 -25.93 -4.46 15.41
N PHE A 75 -24.65 -4.18 15.62
CA PHE A 75 -24.15 -2.85 15.99
C PHE A 75 -23.25 -2.20 14.95
N LEU A 76 -22.59 -3.01 14.12
CA LEU A 76 -21.69 -2.57 13.07
C LEU A 76 -22.33 -2.72 11.69
N SER A 77 -22.08 -1.77 10.83
CA SER A 77 -22.51 -1.83 9.43
C SER A 77 -21.40 -2.38 8.54
N LYS A 78 -21.78 -3.06 7.45
CA LYS A 78 -20.87 -3.36 6.35
C LYS A 78 -20.26 -2.04 5.84
N ILE A 79 -18.97 -2.04 5.61
CA ILE A 79 -18.24 -0.92 5.01
C ILE A 79 -17.69 -1.40 3.67
N GLU A 80 -17.91 -0.62 2.63
CA GLU A 80 -17.33 -0.85 1.30
C GLU A 80 -16.52 0.36 0.90
N ARG A 81 -15.34 0.11 0.35
CA ARG A 81 -14.45 1.11 -0.22
C ARG A 81 -14.08 0.70 -1.63
N GLU A 82 -13.93 1.68 -2.47
CA GLU A 82 -13.36 1.53 -3.79
C GLU A 82 -12.31 2.60 -4.01
N SER A 83 -11.19 2.22 -4.58
CA SER A 83 -10.16 3.14 -5.08
C SER A 83 -9.80 2.73 -6.49
N LYS A 84 -9.68 3.72 -7.38
CA LYS A 84 -9.27 3.55 -8.78
C LYS A 84 -8.22 4.59 -9.11
N GLY A 85 -7.29 4.25 -9.99
CA GLY A 85 -6.27 5.17 -10.42
C GLY A 85 -5.20 4.51 -11.26
N SER A 86 -4.06 5.15 -11.33
CA SER A 86 -2.91 4.73 -12.12
C SER A 86 -1.81 4.12 -11.23
N ILE A 87 -1.01 3.25 -11.85
CA ILE A 87 0.21 2.71 -11.26
C ILE A 87 1.36 3.59 -11.74
N VAL A 88 2.09 4.16 -10.81
CA VAL A 88 3.24 5.03 -11.06
C VAL A 88 4.47 4.46 -10.34
N LEU A 89 5.63 5.06 -10.57
CA LEU A 89 6.89 4.61 -9.95
C LEU A 89 6.82 4.56 -8.42
N GLU A 90 6.08 5.49 -7.83
CA GLU A 90 5.88 5.59 -6.37
C GLU A 90 4.82 4.62 -5.82
N GLY A 91 4.17 3.83 -6.67
CA GLY A 91 3.13 2.88 -6.32
C GLY A 91 1.74 3.24 -6.85
N LEU A 92 0.70 2.98 -6.09
CA LEU A 92 -0.68 3.28 -6.49
C LEU A 92 -1.00 4.77 -6.33
N ARG A 93 -1.42 5.42 -7.40
CA ARG A 93 -1.84 6.82 -7.43
C ARG A 93 -3.33 6.91 -7.70
N PRO A 94 -4.16 7.20 -6.68
CA PRO A 94 -5.62 7.23 -6.85
C PRO A 94 -6.08 8.43 -7.68
N ASP A 95 -7.08 8.19 -8.54
CA ASP A 95 -7.85 9.22 -9.23
C ASP A 95 -9.24 9.37 -8.59
N TYR A 96 -9.74 8.31 -7.97
CA TYR A 96 -11.03 8.28 -7.29
C TYR A 96 -11.00 7.35 -6.07
N PHE A 97 -11.66 7.78 -5.01
CA PHE A 97 -11.92 6.99 -3.80
C PHE A 97 -13.36 7.18 -3.34
N SER A 98 -13.98 6.09 -2.88
CA SER A 98 -15.27 6.15 -2.19
C SER A 98 -15.31 5.24 -0.96
N GLU A 99 -16.13 5.61 0.03
CA GLU A 99 -16.53 4.75 1.14
C GLU A 99 -18.03 4.86 1.37
N THR A 100 -18.69 3.71 1.48
CA THR A 100 -20.13 3.57 1.78
C THR A 100 -20.37 2.64 2.97
N GLY A 101 -21.60 2.57 3.45
CA GLY A 101 -22.01 1.65 4.52
C GLY A 101 -21.81 2.17 5.95
N ASN A 102 -21.10 3.26 6.16
CA ASN A 102 -20.95 3.84 7.50
C ASN A 102 -22.16 4.70 7.86
N LYS A 103 -23.15 4.12 8.58
CA LYS A 103 -24.40 4.81 8.96
C LYS A 103 -24.16 6.14 9.67
N LYS A 104 -23.14 6.25 10.52
CA LYS A 104 -22.86 7.48 11.28
C LYS A 104 -22.22 8.57 10.42
N LYS A 105 -21.35 8.20 9.48
CA LYS A 105 -20.55 9.14 8.69
C LYS A 105 -21.16 9.45 7.33
N GLY A 106 -22.09 8.64 6.84
CA GLY A 106 -22.61 8.69 5.48
C GLY A 106 -21.60 8.21 4.44
N SER A 107 -22.00 8.26 3.17
CA SER A 107 -21.10 8.04 2.03
C SER A 107 -20.15 9.22 1.88
N ARG A 108 -18.98 8.95 1.31
CA ARG A 108 -17.96 9.96 1.06
C ARG A 108 -17.10 9.56 -0.12
N GLU A 109 -16.66 10.56 -0.86
CA GLU A 109 -15.89 10.40 -2.07
C GLU A 109 -14.73 11.39 -2.08
N ALA A 110 -13.68 11.04 -2.79
CA ALA A 110 -12.56 11.90 -3.10
C ALA A 110 -12.18 11.74 -4.56
N THR A 111 -12.08 12.84 -5.30
CA THR A 111 -11.59 12.88 -6.67
C THR A 111 -10.29 13.64 -6.72
N PHE A 112 -9.26 13.04 -7.32
CA PHE A 112 -7.91 13.58 -7.38
C PHE A 112 -7.67 14.12 -8.80
N ASP A 113 -7.56 15.43 -8.92
CA ASP A 113 -7.17 16.11 -10.16
C ASP A 113 -5.67 16.41 -10.11
N TRP A 114 -4.88 15.50 -10.65
CA TRP A 114 -3.42 15.60 -10.66
C TRP A 114 -2.90 16.69 -11.60
N VAL A 115 -3.68 17.07 -12.61
CA VAL A 115 -3.30 18.12 -13.57
C VAL A 115 -3.41 19.50 -12.92
N ASN A 116 -4.49 19.73 -12.20
CA ASN A 116 -4.76 21.02 -11.54
C ASN A 116 -4.30 21.03 -10.07
N ASN A 117 -3.72 19.93 -9.56
CA ASN A 117 -3.29 19.76 -8.17
C ASN A 117 -4.44 20.02 -7.18
N GLN A 118 -5.62 19.44 -7.44
CA GLN A 118 -6.82 19.63 -6.63
C GLN A 118 -7.38 18.27 -6.16
N LEU A 119 -7.78 18.25 -4.89
CA LEU A 119 -8.55 17.15 -4.28
C LEU A 119 -9.95 17.63 -3.98
N THR A 120 -10.95 17.06 -4.62
CA THR A 120 -12.36 17.34 -4.31
C THR A 120 -12.92 16.28 -3.39
N LEU A 121 -13.42 16.67 -2.23
CA LEU A 121 -14.08 15.81 -1.25
C LEU A 121 -15.57 16.03 -1.29
N VAL A 122 -16.35 14.95 -1.33
CA VAL A 122 -17.81 14.98 -1.27
C VAL A 122 -18.28 14.15 -0.07
N THR A 123 -19.05 14.77 0.80
CA THR A 123 -19.62 14.16 1.99
C THR A 123 -21.09 14.55 2.12
N LYS A 124 -21.80 13.99 3.09
CA LYS A 124 -23.16 14.42 3.43
C LYS A 124 -23.26 15.90 3.81
N ASN A 125 -22.16 16.53 4.16
CA ASN A 125 -22.11 17.94 4.56
C ASN A 125 -21.79 18.90 3.39
N GLY A 126 -21.61 18.39 2.18
CA GLY A 126 -21.31 19.16 0.99
C GLY A 126 -20.00 18.76 0.31
N ARG A 127 -19.54 19.65 -0.55
CA ARG A 127 -18.33 19.53 -1.35
C ARG A 127 -17.27 20.50 -0.87
N GLU A 128 -16.01 20.05 -0.81
CA GLU A 128 -14.84 20.85 -0.47
C GLU A 128 -13.71 20.53 -1.46
N THR A 129 -12.95 21.55 -1.87
CA THR A 129 -11.76 21.40 -2.70
C THR A 129 -10.54 21.84 -1.91
N LEU A 130 -9.50 21.00 -1.90
CA LEU A 130 -8.25 21.18 -1.18
C LEU A 130 -7.07 21.11 -2.16
N PRO A 131 -5.94 21.73 -1.85
CA PRO A 131 -4.70 21.50 -2.59
C PRO A 131 -4.29 20.02 -2.52
N LEU A 132 -3.94 19.45 -3.66
CA LEU A 132 -3.39 18.09 -3.78
C LEU A 132 -1.86 18.18 -3.83
N THR A 133 -1.20 17.24 -3.15
CA THR A 133 0.26 17.10 -3.18
C THR A 133 0.65 15.82 -3.90
N ILE A 134 1.85 15.80 -4.49
CA ILE A 134 2.35 14.68 -5.31
C ILE A 134 2.38 13.33 -4.56
N PHE A 135 2.56 13.34 -3.25
CA PHE A 135 2.52 12.12 -2.42
C PHE A 135 1.21 12.04 -1.65
N SER A 136 0.12 11.88 -2.40
CA SER A 136 -1.22 11.71 -1.83
C SER A 136 -1.79 10.35 -2.18
N ALA A 137 -2.47 9.75 -1.21
CA ALA A 137 -3.15 8.46 -1.32
C ALA A 137 -4.51 8.52 -0.61
N ASP A 138 -5.32 7.51 -0.78
CA ASP A 138 -6.49 7.28 0.04
C ASP A 138 -6.25 6.19 1.10
N GLN A 139 -7.18 6.05 2.03
CA GLN A 139 -7.04 5.10 3.12
C GLN A 139 -7.15 3.63 2.68
N ALA A 140 -7.72 3.32 1.51
CA ALA A 140 -7.79 1.95 1.00
C ALA A 140 -6.47 1.53 0.34
N THR A 141 -5.86 2.45 -0.43
CA THR A 141 -4.58 2.18 -1.12
C THR A 141 -3.38 2.19 -0.18
N LEU A 142 -3.44 2.86 0.97
CA LEU A 142 -2.30 3.01 1.87
C LEU A 142 -1.53 1.70 2.14
N PRO A 143 -2.15 0.56 2.51
CA PRO A 143 -1.42 -0.68 2.77
C PRO A 143 -0.82 -1.32 1.51
N TYR A 144 -1.28 -0.92 0.33
CA TYR A 144 -0.89 -1.47 -0.97
C TYR A 144 0.13 -0.61 -1.72
N LEU A 145 0.47 0.58 -1.22
CA LEU A 145 1.35 1.54 -1.90
C LEU A 145 2.69 0.92 -2.29
N PHE A 146 3.22 0.03 -1.44
CA PHE A 146 4.54 -0.54 -1.64
C PHE A 146 4.55 -1.83 -2.48
N SER A 147 3.38 -2.38 -2.80
CA SER A 147 3.27 -3.65 -3.56
C SER A 147 3.69 -3.54 -5.02
N PHE A 148 4.02 -2.33 -5.48
CA PHE A 148 4.53 -2.04 -6.83
C PHE A 148 5.92 -1.42 -6.81
N GLN A 149 6.57 -1.37 -5.64
CA GLN A 149 7.91 -0.80 -5.48
C GLN A 149 8.98 -1.91 -5.41
N ALA A 150 10.15 -1.65 -5.97
CA ALA A 150 11.29 -2.58 -5.92
C ALA A 150 11.88 -2.70 -4.51
N LYS A 151 11.75 -1.67 -3.69
CA LYS A 151 12.34 -1.60 -2.35
C LYS A 151 11.42 -0.84 -1.40
N LEU A 152 11.31 -1.35 -0.18
CA LEU A 152 10.61 -0.67 0.90
C LEU A 152 11.44 0.48 1.47
N PRO A 153 10.86 1.66 1.72
CA PRO A 153 11.55 2.76 2.39
C PRO A 153 11.62 2.52 3.90
N ASP A 154 12.63 3.11 4.56
CA ASP A 154 12.71 3.09 6.03
C ASP A 154 11.70 4.05 6.67
N THR A 155 11.41 5.15 6.00
CA THR A 155 10.38 6.11 6.40
C THR A 155 9.55 6.55 5.21
N SER A 156 8.29 6.86 5.44
CA SER A 156 7.40 7.38 4.40
C SER A 156 6.54 8.51 4.94
N SER A 157 6.39 9.59 4.14
CA SER A 157 5.55 10.74 4.46
C SER A 157 4.51 10.90 3.36
N ILE A 158 3.25 10.63 3.68
CA ILE A 158 2.17 10.49 2.70
C ILE A 158 0.97 11.32 3.16
N HIS A 159 0.41 12.12 2.26
CA HIS A 159 -0.88 12.75 2.49
C HIS A 159 -1.99 11.73 2.22
N ILE A 160 -2.83 11.47 3.21
CA ILE A 160 -3.88 10.44 3.10
C ILE A 160 -5.23 11.08 3.31
N THR A 161 -6.15 10.80 2.37
CA THR A 161 -7.55 11.14 2.54
C THR A 161 -8.36 9.94 3.01
N ASP A 162 -9.30 10.21 3.89
CA ASP A 162 -10.39 9.29 4.27
C ASP A 162 -11.73 9.68 3.61
N GLY A 163 -11.68 10.51 2.54
CA GLY A 163 -12.84 11.06 1.85
C GLY A 163 -13.48 12.26 2.56
N ARG A 164 -12.92 12.74 3.71
CA ARG A 164 -13.44 13.92 4.45
C ARG A 164 -12.39 14.96 4.71
N ARG A 165 -11.14 14.62 4.60
CA ARG A 165 -9.99 15.50 4.88
C ARG A 165 -8.73 14.89 4.31
N LEU A 166 -7.77 15.71 3.99
CA LEU A 166 -6.40 15.32 3.62
C LEU A 166 -5.47 15.61 4.80
N LYS A 167 -4.65 14.64 5.20
CA LYS A 167 -3.69 14.80 6.30
C LYS A 167 -2.37 14.12 5.98
N LEU A 168 -1.27 14.79 6.31
CA LEU A 168 0.05 14.20 6.28
C LEU A 168 0.21 13.20 7.42
N TYR A 169 0.58 11.97 7.06
CA TYR A 169 0.99 10.94 8.00
C TYR A 169 2.41 10.50 7.70
N LYS A 170 3.15 10.20 8.76
CA LYS A 170 4.50 9.65 8.68
C LYS A 170 4.48 8.22 9.20
N TYR A 171 5.14 7.35 8.47
CA TYR A 171 5.30 5.94 8.83
C TYR A 171 6.79 5.63 8.93
N GLN A 172 7.14 4.82 9.89
CA GLN A 172 8.48 4.29 10.08
C GLN A 172 8.44 2.78 10.00
N ARG A 173 9.33 2.20 9.22
CA ARG A 173 9.58 0.78 9.21
C ARG A 173 10.24 0.39 10.52
N GLN A 174 9.73 -0.65 11.13
CA GLN A 174 10.28 -1.31 12.31
C GLN A 174 11.20 -2.45 11.85
N GLU A 175 11.78 -3.18 12.78
CA GLU A 175 12.49 -4.42 12.48
C GLU A 175 11.54 -5.41 11.80
N ASP A 176 12.11 -6.22 10.89
CA ASP A 176 11.37 -7.26 10.20
C ASP A 176 10.95 -8.34 11.21
N ASP A 177 9.82 -8.97 10.98
CA ASP A 177 9.20 -9.94 11.88
C ASP A 177 8.72 -11.18 11.09
N VAL A 178 8.37 -12.24 11.79
CA VAL A 178 7.71 -13.42 11.25
C VAL A 178 6.36 -13.57 11.92
N LEU A 179 5.30 -13.55 11.13
CA LEU A 179 3.94 -13.71 11.63
C LEU A 179 3.42 -15.12 11.32
N THR A 180 2.88 -15.78 12.34
CA THR A 180 2.06 -16.99 12.17
C THR A 180 0.65 -16.57 11.78
N THR A 181 0.19 -16.98 10.61
CA THR A 181 -1.13 -16.66 10.05
C THR A 181 -1.83 -17.94 9.57
N ALA A 182 -3.08 -17.82 9.12
CA ALA A 182 -3.78 -18.96 8.52
C ALA A 182 -3.18 -19.43 7.17
N ILE A 183 -2.34 -18.59 6.54
CA ILE A 183 -1.60 -18.95 5.31
C ILE A 183 -0.18 -19.46 5.60
N GLY A 184 0.16 -19.71 6.87
CA GLY A 184 1.46 -20.17 7.33
C GLY A 184 2.29 -19.08 8.01
N GLU A 185 3.57 -19.37 8.21
CA GLU A 185 4.56 -18.39 8.67
C GLU A 185 4.95 -17.48 7.50
N VAL A 186 4.90 -16.17 7.74
CA VAL A 186 5.15 -15.15 6.73
C VAL A 186 6.15 -14.14 7.27
N ARG A 187 7.26 -13.95 6.57
CA ARG A 187 8.22 -12.88 6.89
C ARG A 187 7.66 -11.53 6.43
N VAL A 188 7.72 -10.53 7.29
CA VAL A 188 7.04 -9.25 7.06
C VAL A 188 7.91 -8.05 7.38
N ALA A 189 7.73 -6.99 6.60
CA ALA A 189 8.14 -5.65 6.96
C ALA A 189 7.01 -4.97 7.72
N HIS A 190 7.29 -4.47 8.91
CA HIS A 190 6.32 -3.80 9.77
C HIS A 190 6.44 -2.28 9.65
N PHE A 191 5.34 -1.62 9.32
CA PHE A 191 5.26 -0.16 9.29
C PHE A 191 4.33 0.36 10.39
N LYS A 192 4.84 1.32 11.14
CA LYS A 192 4.10 1.96 12.22
C LYS A 192 3.96 3.46 11.97
N LYS A 193 2.75 3.97 12.13
CA LYS A 193 2.50 5.40 12.07
C LYS A 193 3.20 6.12 13.22
N ILE A 194 3.96 7.17 12.90
CA ILE A 194 4.53 8.06 13.91
C ILE A 194 3.40 8.92 14.48
N ILE A 195 3.15 8.80 15.76
CA ILE A 195 2.15 9.59 16.50
C ILE A 195 2.83 10.75 17.23
N LYS A 196 2.12 11.87 17.38
CA LYS A 196 2.62 13.04 18.13
C LYS A 196 2.19 13.01 19.61
N ASN A 197 1.01 12.43 19.85
CA ASN A 197 0.44 12.27 21.18
C ASN A 197 -0.03 10.84 21.39
N GLU A 198 0.03 10.35 22.63
CA GLU A 198 -0.40 8.98 22.98
C GLU A 198 -1.86 8.68 22.62
N ASN A 199 -2.73 9.70 22.69
CA ASN A 199 -4.15 9.59 22.32
C ASN A 199 -4.42 9.73 20.81
N ASP A 200 -3.39 9.84 19.97
CA ASP A 200 -3.59 9.84 18.52
C ASP A 200 -3.97 8.43 18.04
N ARG A 201 -4.78 8.40 16.99
CA ARG A 201 -5.10 7.14 16.30
C ARG A 201 -3.83 6.53 15.75
N GLN A 202 -3.61 5.25 16.05
CA GLN A 202 -2.50 4.49 15.53
C GLN A 202 -2.95 3.66 14.33
N PHE A 203 -2.05 3.46 13.40
CA PHE A 203 -2.25 2.54 12.29
C PHE A 203 -0.91 1.87 12.00
N GLU A 204 -0.95 0.56 11.97
CA GLU A 204 0.20 -0.29 11.70
C GLU A 204 -0.18 -1.28 10.60
N PHE A 205 0.75 -1.63 9.74
CA PHE A 205 0.55 -2.64 8.71
C PHE A 205 1.82 -3.46 8.48
N TRP A 206 1.62 -4.74 8.16
CA TRP A 206 2.66 -5.73 7.93
C TRP A 206 2.54 -6.23 6.50
N LEU A 207 3.63 -6.11 5.75
CA LEU A 207 3.73 -6.41 4.33
C LEU A 207 4.58 -7.65 4.13
N SER A 208 4.04 -8.66 3.42
CA SER A 208 4.73 -9.91 3.18
C SER A 208 5.80 -9.78 2.12
N TYR A 209 7.00 -10.27 2.41
CA TYR A 209 8.08 -10.42 1.43
C TYR A 209 7.76 -11.48 0.38
N GLU A 210 7.12 -12.57 0.78
CA GLU A 210 6.77 -13.70 -0.09
C GLU A 210 5.62 -13.37 -1.04
N HIS A 211 4.81 -12.33 -0.71
CA HIS A 211 3.63 -11.94 -1.48
C HIS A 211 3.76 -10.51 -2.04
N ASN A 212 4.94 -10.14 -2.54
CA ASN A 212 5.15 -8.84 -3.22
C ASN A 212 4.69 -7.63 -2.39
N PHE A 213 5.01 -7.61 -1.11
CA PHE A 213 4.62 -6.58 -0.15
C PHE A 213 3.12 -6.35 -0.04
N LEU A 214 2.30 -7.36 -0.33
CA LEU A 214 0.88 -7.32 -0.01
C LEU A 214 0.67 -7.30 1.51
N PRO A 215 -0.37 -6.59 2.00
CA PRO A 215 -0.66 -6.53 3.43
C PRO A 215 -1.20 -7.87 3.93
N VAL A 216 -0.58 -8.41 4.98
CA VAL A 216 -1.03 -9.65 5.65
C VAL A 216 -1.61 -9.39 7.04
N LYS A 217 -1.32 -8.23 7.62
CA LYS A 217 -1.91 -7.80 8.89
C LYS A 217 -2.05 -6.28 8.92
N LEU A 218 -3.18 -5.81 9.43
CA LEU A 218 -3.49 -4.41 9.66
C LEU A 218 -3.94 -4.24 11.10
N LYS A 219 -3.47 -3.20 11.79
CA LYS A 219 -3.88 -2.87 13.16
C LYS A 219 -4.23 -1.40 13.25
N PHE A 220 -5.39 -1.13 13.77
CA PHE A 220 -5.89 0.21 14.04
C PHE A 220 -6.22 0.36 15.50
N VAL A 221 -5.72 1.44 16.15
CA VAL A 221 -6.08 1.80 17.51
C VAL A 221 -6.79 3.14 17.46
N ASP A 222 -8.00 3.17 17.98
CA ASP A 222 -8.79 4.40 18.05
C ASP A 222 -8.34 5.30 19.24
N LYS A 223 -8.95 6.49 19.36
CA LYS A 223 -8.65 7.43 20.47
C LYS A 223 -9.06 6.94 21.87
N LYS A 224 -9.87 5.88 21.94
CA LYS A 224 -10.33 5.26 23.19
C LYS A 224 -9.50 4.03 23.57
N GLY A 225 -8.47 3.71 22.76
CA GLY A 225 -7.66 2.52 22.95
C GLY A 225 -8.25 1.24 22.39
N ASN A 226 -9.41 1.27 21.70
CA ASN A 226 -9.95 0.07 21.08
C ASN A 226 -9.04 -0.39 19.95
N VAL A 227 -8.60 -1.63 19.99
CA VAL A 227 -7.74 -2.25 18.98
C VAL A 227 -8.59 -3.04 18.02
N ILE A 228 -8.53 -2.69 16.73
CA ILE A 228 -9.12 -3.47 15.64
C ILE A 228 -7.95 -4.03 14.81
N GLN A 229 -7.95 -5.34 14.62
CA GLN A 229 -6.91 -6.04 13.88
C GLN A 229 -7.54 -6.86 12.76
N SER A 230 -6.94 -6.80 11.58
CA SER A 230 -7.26 -7.65 10.43
C SER A 230 -6.05 -8.52 10.13
N THR A 231 -6.21 -9.85 10.14
CA THR A 231 -5.13 -10.79 9.81
C THR A 231 -5.55 -11.64 8.64
N VAL A 232 -4.66 -11.82 7.67
CA VAL A 232 -4.94 -12.58 6.44
C VAL A 232 -5.28 -14.03 6.76
N THR A 233 -6.30 -14.54 6.07
CA THR A 233 -6.73 -15.95 6.17
C THR A 233 -6.67 -16.67 4.83
N SER A 234 -6.60 -15.92 3.73
CA SER A 234 -6.41 -16.51 2.40
C SER A 234 -5.86 -15.46 1.43
N VAL A 235 -5.01 -15.90 0.52
CA VAL A 235 -4.48 -15.18 -0.64
C VAL A 235 -4.89 -15.97 -1.87
N THR A 236 -5.64 -15.37 -2.79
CA THR A 236 -6.05 -16.00 -4.05
C THR A 236 -5.62 -15.09 -5.18
N THR A 237 -4.77 -15.57 -6.08
CA THR A 237 -4.36 -14.87 -7.31
C THR A 237 -5.27 -15.28 -8.46
N ASP A 238 -5.64 -14.30 -9.29
CA ASP A 238 -6.45 -14.52 -10.51
C ASP A 238 -5.54 -14.91 -11.68
#